data_cc3f699243005fd8198306d7e670c1f1
#
_entry.id   cc3f699243005fd8198306d7e670c1f1
#
_cell.length_a   1.000
_cell.length_b   1.000
_cell.length_c   1.000
_cell.angle_alpha   90.00
_cell.angle_beta   90.00
_cell.angle_gamma   90.00
#
_symmetry.space_group_name_H-M   'P 1'
#
loop_
_entity.id
_entity.type
_entity.pdbx_description
1 polymer ?
#
loop_
_entity_poly.entity_id
_entity_poly.type
_entity_poly.pdbx_seq_one_letter_code
_entity_poly.pdbx_strand_id
1 'polypeptide(L)'
;MLVMLAYDTPEQKDQTFLRKEFERVGGTRVQYSIYLFDGEPHECERVIRYMRRVAAHVPGDIRLLPMEKSVWEAQIVISGTLVTHPEKPPFKEFVKFW
;
A
#
# COMPACT_ATOMS: atom_id res chain seq x y z
N MET A 1 -2.21 11.08 5.93
CA MET A 1 -3.01 10.52 4.83
C MET A 1 -2.36 9.26 4.31
N LEU A 2 -3.15 8.30 3.91
CA LEU A 2 -2.65 7.02 3.40
C LEU A 2 -2.98 6.84 1.94
N VAL A 3 -2.15 6.07 1.25
CA VAL A 3 -2.46 5.56 -0.09
C VAL A 3 -2.32 4.05 -0.05
N MET A 4 -3.39 3.35 -0.37
CA MET A 4 -3.38 1.88 -0.42
C MET A 4 -3.19 1.43 -1.85
N LEU A 5 -2.29 0.47 -2.05
CA LEU A 5 -2.13 -0.22 -3.32
C LEU A 5 -2.83 -1.56 -3.27
N ALA A 6 -3.73 -1.78 -4.22
CA ALA A 6 -4.40 -3.05 -4.42
C ALA A 6 -4.26 -3.45 -5.88
N TYR A 7 -3.96 -4.72 -6.13
CA TYR A 7 -3.82 -5.18 -7.50
C TYR A 7 -4.26 -6.63 -7.64
N ASP A 8 -4.71 -6.91 -8.85
CA ASP A 8 -5.03 -8.26 -9.28
C ASP A 8 -4.43 -8.41 -10.68
N THR A 9 -3.21 -8.91 -10.73
CA THR A 9 -2.47 -9.10 -11.97
C THR A 9 -2.15 -10.57 -12.16
N PRO A 10 -2.23 -11.07 -13.41
CA PRO A 10 -2.09 -12.51 -13.63
C PRO A 10 -0.67 -13.06 -13.44
N GLU A 11 0.34 -12.25 -13.62
CA GLU A 11 1.71 -12.74 -13.59
C GLU A 11 2.48 -12.31 -12.36
N GLN A 12 3.23 -13.24 -11.79
CA GLN A 12 4.04 -13.01 -10.60
C GLN A 12 5.06 -11.88 -10.81
N LYS A 13 5.64 -11.80 -12.01
CA LYS A 13 6.62 -10.75 -12.29
C LYS A 13 6.03 -9.36 -12.18
N ASP A 14 4.77 -9.19 -12.56
CA ASP A 14 4.08 -7.91 -12.49
C ASP A 14 3.73 -7.56 -11.05
N GLN A 15 3.32 -8.55 -10.26
CA GLN A 15 3.06 -8.36 -8.84
C GLN A 15 4.34 -7.90 -8.14
N THR A 16 5.46 -8.56 -8.43
CA THR A 16 6.74 -8.19 -7.86
C THR A 16 7.17 -6.80 -8.29
N PHE A 17 6.95 -6.46 -9.56
CA PHE A 17 7.27 -5.13 -10.07
C PHE A 17 6.48 -4.04 -9.33
N LEU A 18 5.16 -4.22 -9.21
CA LEU A 18 4.31 -3.25 -8.52
C LEU A 18 4.73 -3.06 -7.07
N ARG A 19 4.98 -4.16 -6.37
CA ARG A 19 5.43 -4.13 -4.98
C ARG A 19 6.73 -3.35 -4.84
N LYS A 20 7.71 -3.67 -5.67
CA LYS A 20 9.03 -3.03 -5.58
C LYS A 20 8.95 -1.54 -5.89
N GLU A 21 8.16 -1.16 -6.89
CA GLU A 21 8.01 0.25 -7.22
C GLU A 21 7.31 1.01 -6.12
N PHE A 22 6.31 0.41 -5.49
CA PHE A 22 5.62 1.06 -4.39
C PHE A 22 6.53 1.18 -3.16
N GLU A 23 7.32 0.16 -2.87
CA GLU A 23 8.30 0.20 -1.78
C GLU A 23 9.37 1.24 -2.04
N ARG A 24 9.77 1.42 -3.30
CA ARG A 24 10.78 2.41 -3.68
C ARG A 24 10.36 3.82 -3.29
N VAL A 25 9.08 4.14 -3.39
CA VAL A 25 8.58 5.47 -3.05
C VAL A 25 8.10 5.59 -1.61
N GLY A 26 8.37 4.57 -0.79
CA GLY A 26 8.10 4.63 0.65
C GLY A 26 6.92 3.81 1.12
N GLY A 27 6.28 3.07 0.23
CA GLY A 27 5.20 2.17 0.63
C GLY A 27 5.72 0.96 1.39
N THR A 28 4.86 0.33 2.16
CA THR A 28 5.22 -0.84 2.92
C THR A 28 4.05 -1.82 2.96
N ARG A 29 4.40 -3.10 3.12
CA ARG A 29 3.42 -4.15 3.25
C ARG A 29 2.91 -4.21 4.68
N VAL A 30 1.61 -4.10 4.85
CA VAL A 30 0.98 -4.19 6.17
C VAL A 30 0.20 -5.47 6.35
N GLN A 31 -0.15 -6.12 5.25
CA GLN A 31 -0.81 -7.42 5.24
C GLN A 31 -0.51 -8.07 3.90
N TYR A 32 -0.78 -9.38 3.78
CA TYR A 32 -0.33 -10.16 2.63
C TYR A 32 -0.59 -9.49 1.27
N SER A 33 -1.75 -8.93 1.06
CA SER A 33 -2.11 -8.31 -0.23
C SER A 33 -2.37 -6.81 -0.09
N ILE A 34 -1.97 -6.19 1.01
CA ILE A 34 -2.24 -4.78 1.28
C ILE A 34 -0.93 -4.04 1.51
N TYR A 35 -0.72 -3.00 0.72
CA TYR A 35 0.44 -2.12 0.82
C TYR A 35 -0.05 -0.72 1.07
N LEU A 36 0.59 -0.01 2.00
CA LEU A 36 0.22 1.36 2.35
C LEU A 36 1.43 2.29 2.28
N PHE A 37 1.16 3.51 1.87
CA PHE A 37 2.07 4.64 2.01
C PHE A 37 1.43 5.64 2.97
N ASP A 38 2.21 6.14 3.92
CA ASP A 38 1.75 7.14 4.88
C ASP A 38 2.56 8.41 4.69
N GLY A 39 1.90 9.53 4.44
CA GLY A 39 2.58 10.79 4.25
C GLY A 39 1.62 11.97 4.23
N GLU A 40 2.19 13.15 4.04
CA GLU A 40 1.41 14.35 3.86
C GLU A 40 0.66 14.31 2.52
N PRO A 41 -0.42 15.10 2.37
CA PRO A 41 -1.19 15.07 1.13
C PRO A 41 -0.35 15.28 -0.14
N HIS A 42 0.63 16.17 -0.11
CA HIS A 42 1.47 16.41 -1.29
C HIS A 42 2.38 15.22 -1.60
N GLU A 43 2.80 14.49 -0.56
CA GLU A 43 3.59 13.28 -0.73
C GLU A 43 2.73 12.16 -1.31
N CYS A 44 1.49 12.05 -0.84
CA CYS A 44 0.54 11.07 -1.38
C CYS A 44 0.26 11.34 -2.86
N GLU A 45 0.08 12.61 -3.24
CA GLU A 45 -0.11 12.97 -4.65
C GLU A 45 1.08 12.54 -5.50
N ARG A 46 2.27 12.71 -4.98
CA ARG A 46 3.50 12.34 -5.67
C ARG A 46 3.59 10.84 -5.89
N VAL A 47 3.26 10.07 -4.86
CA VAL A 47 3.24 8.61 -4.94
C VAL A 47 2.22 8.13 -5.96
N ILE A 48 1.02 8.71 -5.92
CA ILE A 48 -0.04 8.35 -6.86
C ILE A 48 0.40 8.64 -8.30
N ARG A 49 0.97 9.82 -8.52
CA ARG A 49 1.44 10.21 -9.85
C ARG A 49 2.53 9.27 -10.37
N TYR A 50 3.47 8.92 -9.50
CA TYR A 50 4.53 7.99 -9.85
C TYR A 50 3.98 6.62 -10.21
N MET A 51 3.11 6.08 -9.38
CA MET A 51 2.56 4.74 -9.60
C MET A 51 1.66 4.69 -10.83
N ARG A 52 0.90 5.74 -11.10
CA ARG A 52 0.11 5.81 -12.33
C ARG A 52 0.99 5.71 -13.57
N ARG A 53 2.16 6.31 -13.51
CA ARG A 53 3.10 6.29 -14.63
C ARG A 53 3.78 4.93 -14.79
N VAL A 54 4.32 4.39 -13.70
CA VAL A 54 5.09 3.14 -13.80
C VAL A 54 4.21 1.92 -14.00
N ALA A 55 2.97 1.96 -13.53
CA ALA A 55 2.05 0.83 -13.65
C ALA A 55 1.20 0.88 -14.92
N ALA A 56 1.37 1.91 -15.76
CA ALA A 56 0.52 2.11 -16.93
C ALA A 56 0.56 0.93 -17.92
N HIS A 57 1.65 0.19 -17.95
CA HIS A 57 1.83 -0.93 -18.89
C HIS A 57 1.59 -2.30 -18.26
N VAL A 58 1.28 -2.34 -16.97
CA VAL A 58 1.05 -3.60 -16.28
C VAL A 58 -0.38 -4.06 -16.54
N PRO A 59 -0.57 -5.29 -17.03
CA PRO A 59 -1.91 -5.79 -17.26
C PRO A 59 -2.59 -6.17 -15.96
N GLY A 60 -3.92 -6.08 -15.94
CA GLY A 60 -4.70 -6.44 -14.78
C GLY A 60 -5.39 -5.25 -14.15
N ASP A 61 -5.92 -5.45 -12.97
CA ASP A 61 -6.64 -4.44 -12.22
C ASP A 61 -5.71 -3.89 -11.14
N ILE A 62 -5.34 -2.61 -11.26
CA ILE A 62 -4.44 -1.96 -10.33
C ILE A 62 -5.13 -0.71 -9.81
N ARG A 63 -5.20 -0.58 -8.50
CA ARG A 63 -5.91 0.53 -7.87
C ARG A 63 -5.06 1.16 -6.78
N LEU A 64 -5.17 2.48 -6.69
CA LEU A 64 -4.62 3.26 -5.60
C LEU A 64 -5.79 3.93 -4.90
N LEU A 65 -5.85 3.78 -3.59
CA LEU A 65 -6.95 4.33 -2.81
C LEU A 65 -6.40 5.29 -1.76
N PRO A 66 -6.52 6.60 -2.01
CA PRO A 66 -6.16 7.58 -0.99
C PRO A 66 -7.23 7.59 0.11
N MET A 67 -6.79 7.68 1.36
CA MET A 67 -7.73 7.68 2.48
C MET A 67 -7.13 8.39 3.69
N GLU A 68 -8.00 8.89 4.55
CA GLU A 68 -7.57 9.39 5.85
C GLU A 68 -7.20 8.22 6.76
N LYS A 69 -6.28 8.45 7.69
CA LYS A 69 -5.87 7.42 8.65
C LYS A 69 -7.04 6.87 9.44
N SER A 70 -8.02 7.72 9.75
CA SER A 70 -9.20 7.30 10.50
C SER A 70 -10.00 6.21 9.81
N VAL A 71 -9.99 6.21 8.48
CA VAL A 71 -10.69 5.18 7.71
C VAL A 71 -10.00 3.82 7.92
N TRP A 72 -8.68 3.81 7.85
CA TRP A 72 -7.90 2.58 8.08
C TRP A 72 -8.08 2.09 9.51
N GLU A 73 -8.03 3.01 10.49
CA GLU A 73 -8.17 2.66 11.90
C GLU A 73 -9.56 2.14 12.25
N ALA A 74 -10.57 2.52 11.48
CA ALA A 74 -11.94 2.09 11.70
C ALA A 74 -12.24 0.70 11.16
N GLN A 75 -11.28 0.06 10.48
CA GLN A 75 -11.53 -1.27 9.92
C GLN A 75 -11.81 -2.28 11.03
N ILE A 76 -12.63 -3.26 10.70
CA ILE A 76 -12.98 -4.34 11.61
C ILE A 76 -12.28 -5.60 11.13
N VAL A 77 -11.45 -6.17 12.00
CA VAL A 77 -10.72 -7.40 11.67
C VAL A 77 -11.52 -8.58 12.22
N ILE A 78 -11.99 -9.41 11.31
CA ILE A 78 -12.75 -10.61 11.70
C ILE A 78 -11.80 -11.76 11.99
N SER A 79 -10.76 -11.91 11.16
CA SER A 79 -9.71 -12.89 11.36
C SER A 79 -8.49 -12.48 10.57
N GLY A 80 -7.35 -13.03 10.93
CA GLY A 80 -6.12 -12.76 10.21
C GLY A 80 -5.02 -12.28 11.12
N THR A 81 -3.83 -12.13 10.53
CA THR A 81 -2.64 -11.67 11.24
C THR A 81 -2.04 -10.51 10.47
N LEU A 82 -1.71 -9.43 11.18
CA LEU A 82 -1.02 -8.30 10.58
C LEU A 82 0.41 -8.71 10.26
N VAL A 83 0.81 -8.47 9.02
CA VAL A 83 2.20 -8.69 8.57
C VAL A 83 2.87 -7.34 8.49
N THR A 84 3.96 -7.16 9.24
CA THR A 84 4.75 -5.94 9.19
C THR A 84 6.11 -6.24 8.61
N HIS A 85 6.65 -5.29 7.88
CA HIS A 85 7.99 -5.40 7.32
C HIS A 85 9.01 -5.06 8.41
N PRO A 86 9.94 -5.98 8.74
CA PRO A 86 10.85 -5.74 9.88
C PRO A 86 11.71 -4.49 9.76
N GLU A 87 12.15 -4.18 8.55
CA GLU A 87 13.03 -3.03 8.31
C GLU A 87 12.31 -1.70 8.31
N LYS A 88 11.02 -1.73 8.14
CA LYS A 88 10.21 -0.50 8.02
C LYS A 88 8.87 -0.69 8.69
N PRO A 89 8.78 -0.52 10.01
CA PRO A 89 7.49 -0.56 10.68
C PRO A 89 6.88 0.86 10.78
N PRO A 90 6.59 1.54 9.64
CA PRO A 90 6.14 2.93 9.68
C PRO A 90 4.73 3.10 10.23
N PHE A 91 3.97 2.03 10.36
CA PHE A 91 2.60 2.09 10.86
C PHE A 91 2.49 1.53 12.26
N LYS A 92 3.47 1.83 13.12
CA LYS A 92 3.49 1.33 14.49
C LYS A 92 2.23 1.65 15.27
N GLU A 93 1.69 2.85 15.10
CA GLU A 93 0.48 3.23 15.79
C GLU A 93 -0.73 2.43 15.34
N PHE A 94 -0.72 1.92 14.12
CA PHE A 94 -1.80 1.07 13.63
C PHE A 94 -1.66 -0.35 14.18
N VAL A 95 -0.43 -0.81 14.35
CA VAL A 95 -0.17 -2.14 14.89
C VAL A 95 -0.75 -2.28 16.30
N LYS A 96 -0.77 -1.20 17.06
CA LYS A 96 -1.29 -1.21 18.42
C LYS A 96 -2.77 -1.56 18.52
N PHE A 97 -3.50 -1.39 17.44
CA PHE A 97 -4.94 -1.65 17.43
C PHE A 97 -5.27 -3.09 17.08
N TRP A 98 -4.29 -3.86 16.73
CA TRP A 98 -4.47 -5.26 16.36
C TRP A 98 -4.22 -6.16 17.55
#